data_bc51eaa226fa7f1433ed2c58d0b03b04
#
_entry.id   bc51eaa226fa7f1433ed2c58d0b03b04
#
_cell.length_a   1.000
_cell.length_b   1.000
_cell.length_c   1.000
_cell.angle_alpha   90.00
_cell.angle_beta   90.00
_cell.angle_gamma   90.00
#
_symmetry.space_group_name_H-M   'P 1'
#
loop_
_entity.id
_entity.type
_entity.pdbx_description
1 polymer ?
#
loop_
_entity_poly.entity_id
_entity_poly.type
_entity_poly.pdbx_seq_one_letter_code
_entity_poly.pdbx_strand_id
1 'polypeptide(L)'
;MWRLVTALGLGVLFVGCTVNQDLMFRTEADHVFDSLSDTQHEAYTLAPNDRLQLQLFSNRGQRLMAMTAGSAADNQGANNLFQQQQRAMFTYRVELDGTVELPEVGAVMLAGLTLDEAERKIEAAYESEYVDPYALLQVVNNRVLVFPGEAGQATVITLQNQNTTVIEALAQAGGIRQRGRSKQIKLIRQRGEENLVYHMDLSTVDGLEAARTIVQANDIIYVESNPQVVREVLADVSPVAQLVTTFTSLWLTYQVVLNQD
;
A
#
# COMPACT_ATOMS: atom_id res chain seq x y z
N MET A 1 27.33 -6.58 -55.27
CA MET A 1 26.08 -6.14 -54.64
C MET A 1 25.64 -7.03 -53.46
N TRP A 2 25.72 -8.35 -53.51
CA TRP A 2 25.30 -9.26 -52.42
C TRP A 2 26.06 -9.04 -51.10
N ARG A 3 27.37 -8.80 -51.13
CA ARG A 3 28.21 -8.54 -49.96
C ARG A 3 27.87 -7.25 -49.20
N LEU A 4 27.32 -6.25 -49.88
CA LEU A 4 26.87 -4.99 -49.29
C LEU A 4 25.52 -5.16 -48.58
N VAL A 5 24.63 -5.99 -49.08
CA VAL A 5 23.32 -6.29 -48.48
C VAL A 5 23.47 -7.15 -47.21
N THR A 6 24.42 -8.09 -47.20
CA THR A 6 24.71 -8.89 -46.00
C THR A 6 25.41 -8.06 -44.90
N ALA A 7 26.26 -7.10 -45.26
CA ALA A 7 26.90 -6.21 -44.30
C ALA A 7 25.90 -5.22 -43.71
N LEU A 8 24.93 -4.72 -44.47
CA LEU A 8 23.88 -3.84 -44.01
C LEU A 8 22.90 -4.57 -43.08
N GLY A 9 22.58 -5.84 -43.36
CA GLY A 9 21.72 -6.68 -42.54
C GLY A 9 22.34 -7.02 -41.16
N LEU A 10 23.67 -7.16 -41.11
CA LEU A 10 24.37 -7.43 -39.84
C LEU A 10 24.54 -6.20 -38.96
N GLY A 11 24.55 -5.00 -39.54
CA GLY A 11 24.69 -3.73 -38.82
C GLY A 11 23.43 -3.34 -38.04
N VAL A 12 22.25 -3.81 -38.40
CA VAL A 12 20.98 -3.47 -37.73
C VAL A 12 20.77 -4.27 -36.44
N LEU A 13 21.56 -5.34 -36.21
CA LEU A 13 21.42 -6.17 -34.99
C LEU A 13 22.06 -5.56 -33.73
N PHE A 14 22.74 -4.42 -33.81
CA PHE A 14 23.40 -3.75 -32.70
C PHE A 14 22.67 -2.50 -32.15
N VAL A 15 21.41 -2.29 -32.55
CA VAL A 15 20.58 -1.27 -31.86
C VAL A 15 20.24 -1.83 -30.49
N GLY A 16 21.07 -1.54 -29.50
CA GLY A 16 20.87 -1.91 -28.11
C GLY A 16 19.58 -1.27 -27.61
N CYS A 17 18.55 -2.10 -27.42
CA CYS A 17 17.35 -1.69 -26.71
C CYS A 17 17.74 -1.38 -25.26
N THR A 18 17.64 -0.12 -24.85
CA THR A 18 17.71 0.26 -23.45
C THR A 18 16.41 -0.20 -22.79
N VAL A 19 16.52 -1.28 -22.01
CA VAL A 19 15.40 -1.73 -21.19
C VAL A 19 15.19 -0.71 -20.10
N ASN A 20 13.97 -0.20 -19.97
CA ASN A 20 13.61 0.69 -18.86
C ASN A 20 13.78 -0.06 -17.55
N GLN A 21 14.81 0.31 -16.79
CA GLN A 21 15.15 -0.29 -15.48
C GLN A 21 14.72 0.62 -14.32
N ASP A 22 13.96 1.68 -14.60
CA ASP A 22 13.47 2.60 -13.58
C ASP A 22 12.33 1.94 -12.79
N LEU A 23 12.72 1.16 -11.79
CA LEU A 23 11.82 0.54 -10.81
C LEU A 23 11.70 1.47 -9.60
N MET A 24 10.48 1.68 -9.12
CA MET A 24 10.24 2.37 -7.84
C MET A 24 10.90 1.59 -6.69
N PHE A 25 11.34 2.29 -5.66
CA PHE A 25 11.90 1.69 -4.42
C PHE A 25 13.01 0.67 -4.67
N ARG A 26 13.84 0.92 -5.66
CA ARG A 26 15.00 0.09 -5.93
C ARG A 26 16.00 0.25 -4.77
N THR A 27 16.43 -0.87 -4.22
CA THR A 27 17.54 -0.92 -3.27
C THR A 27 18.85 -1.21 -4.00
N GLU A 28 19.96 -0.71 -3.50
CA GLU A 28 21.30 -1.06 -3.98
C GLU A 28 21.59 -2.54 -3.74
N ALA A 29 22.55 -3.12 -4.49
CA ALA A 29 22.83 -4.54 -4.42
C ALA A 29 23.40 -5.01 -3.06
N ASP A 30 24.00 -4.08 -2.33
CA ASP A 30 24.61 -4.26 -1.01
C ASP A 30 23.73 -3.71 0.14
N HIS A 31 22.49 -3.36 -0.14
CA HIS A 31 21.58 -2.87 0.89
C HIS A 31 21.34 -3.91 1.96
N VAL A 32 21.61 -3.55 3.20
CA VAL A 32 21.34 -4.38 4.38
C VAL A 32 19.87 -4.20 4.76
N PHE A 33 19.09 -5.29 4.66
CA PHE A 33 17.70 -5.27 5.07
C PHE A 33 17.56 -5.42 6.59
N ASP A 34 16.56 -4.76 7.14
CA ASP A 34 16.24 -4.83 8.56
C ASP A 34 15.63 -6.20 8.93
N SER A 35 15.81 -6.61 10.19
CA SER A 35 15.31 -7.88 10.69
C SER A 35 13.84 -7.77 11.09
N LEU A 36 13.00 -8.68 10.59
CA LEU A 36 11.57 -8.75 10.95
C LEU A 36 11.32 -9.18 12.40
N SER A 37 12.29 -9.83 13.04
CA SER A 37 12.15 -10.32 14.43
C SER A 37 11.86 -9.22 15.44
N ASP A 38 12.34 -7.99 15.18
CA ASP A 38 12.17 -6.85 16.09
C ASP A 38 10.83 -6.16 15.94
N THR A 39 10.09 -6.41 14.83
CA THR A 39 8.85 -5.68 14.52
C THR A 39 7.58 -6.38 14.97
N GLN A 40 7.65 -7.67 15.30
CA GLN A 40 6.45 -8.46 15.61
C GLN A 40 5.73 -8.06 16.90
N HIS A 41 6.36 -7.22 17.75
CA HIS A 41 5.83 -6.86 19.07
C HIS A 41 5.75 -5.36 19.34
N GLU A 42 6.08 -4.50 18.37
CA GLU A 42 5.94 -3.06 18.60
C GLU A 42 4.47 -2.65 18.46
N ALA A 43 3.88 -2.27 19.60
CA ALA A 43 2.55 -1.67 19.62
C ALA A 43 2.57 -0.33 18.85
N TYR A 44 1.53 -0.08 18.06
CA TYR A 44 1.35 1.20 17.40
C TYR A 44 1.26 2.32 18.43
N THR A 45 1.98 3.41 18.22
CA THR A 45 1.90 4.64 19.01
C THR A 45 1.25 5.76 18.20
N LEU A 46 0.40 6.53 18.86
CA LEU A 46 -0.30 7.65 18.26
C LEU A 46 0.67 8.69 17.72
N ALA A 47 0.44 9.15 16.51
CA ALA A 47 1.26 10.12 15.80
C ALA A 47 0.44 11.37 15.43
N PRO A 48 1.10 12.53 15.22
CA PRO A 48 0.45 13.71 14.68
C PRO A 48 -0.30 13.41 13.37
N ASN A 49 -1.47 14.02 13.18
CA ASN A 49 -2.45 13.79 12.10
C ASN A 49 -3.24 12.50 12.17
N ASP A 50 -3.08 11.67 13.20
CA ASP A 50 -4.01 10.57 13.44
C ASP A 50 -5.41 11.11 13.70
N ARG A 51 -6.39 10.40 13.18
CA ARG A 51 -7.80 10.66 13.43
C ARG A 51 -8.33 9.60 14.37
N LEU A 52 -8.79 10.07 15.52
CA LEU A 52 -9.27 9.23 16.60
C LEU A 52 -10.78 9.28 16.68
N GLN A 53 -11.39 8.13 16.77
CA GLN A 53 -12.79 7.99 17.16
C GLN A 53 -12.81 7.59 18.64
N LEU A 54 -13.39 8.47 19.47
CA LEU A 54 -13.54 8.24 20.89
C LEU A 54 -14.98 7.81 21.20
N GLN A 55 -15.13 6.78 22.01
CA GLN A 55 -16.37 6.40 22.66
C GLN A 55 -16.17 6.45 24.16
N LEU A 56 -16.88 7.36 24.83
CA LEU A 56 -16.80 7.52 26.27
C LEU A 56 -18.06 6.95 26.93
N PHE A 57 -17.88 6.20 28.00
CA PHE A 57 -18.92 5.59 28.81
C PHE A 57 -18.74 6.02 30.27
N SER A 58 -19.83 6.14 31.02
CA SER A 58 -19.82 6.35 32.46
C SER A 58 -20.64 5.28 33.18
N ASN A 59 -20.49 5.19 34.49
CA ASN A 59 -21.30 4.31 35.33
C ASN A 59 -21.44 2.86 34.78
N ARG A 60 -20.33 2.25 34.36
CA ARG A 60 -20.26 0.87 33.85
C ARG A 60 -21.08 0.63 32.58
N GLY A 61 -21.20 1.62 31.70
CA GLY A 61 -21.73 1.35 30.36
C GLY A 61 -22.81 2.29 29.83
N GLN A 62 -23.11 3.38 30.50
CA GLN A 62 -23.93 4.42 29.89
C GLN A 62 -23.06 5.22 28.90
N ARG A 63 -23.44 5.16 27.62
CA ARG A 63 -22.72 5.85 26.55
C ARG A 63 -22.98 7.35 26.62
N LEU A 64 -21.96 8.15 26.94
CA LEU A 64 -22.08 9.61 27.11
C LEU A 64 -22.03 10.36 25.78
N MET A 65 -21.11 10.03 24.89
CA MET A 65 -20.89 10.78 23.66
C MET A 65 -21.77 10.35 22.47
N ALA A 66 -22.75 9.47 22.67
CA ALA A 66 -23.74 9.15 21.64
C ALA A 66 -25.04 9.97 21.78
N MET A 67 -25.10 10.90 22.70
CA MET A 67 -26.35 11.55 23.08
C MET A 67 -26.84 12.66 22.12
N THR A 68 -26.07 13.01 21.09
CA THR A 68 -26.55 13.94 20.04
C THR A 68 -27.20 13.27 18.84
N ALA A 69 -27.24 11.95 18.78
CA ALA A 69 -28.03 11.25 17.78
C ALA A 69 -29.41 10.96 18.35
N GLY A 70 -30.33 11.89 18.11
CA GLY A 70 -31.71 11.79 18.55
C GLY A 70 -32.29 10.39 18.35
N SER A 71 -33.00 9.95 19.39
CA SER A 71 -33.88 8.79 19.36
C SER A 71 -34.91 8.91 18.24
N ALA A 72 -34.57 8.49 17.03
CA ALA A 72 -35.52 8.22 15.96
C ALA A 72 -35.61 6.72 15.83
N ALA A 73 -36.54 6.15 16.59
CA ALA A 73 -37.05 4.82 16.35
C ALA A 73 -37.70 4.75 14.97
N ASP A 74 -37.58 3.58 14.35
CA ASP A 74 -38.31 3.12 13.17
C ASP A 74 -38.07 3.81 11.83
N ASN A 75 -36.97 3.41 11.15
CA ASN A 75 -36.98 3.23 9.70
C ASN A 75 -35.74 2.45 9.25
N GLN A 76 -35.87 1.17 8.97
CA GLN A 76 -34.79 0.22 8.74
C GLN A 76 -34.04 0.35 7.41
N GLY A 77 -34.36 1.28 6.54
CA GLY A 77 -33.76 1.40 5.20
C GLY A 77 -32.81 2.58 4.99
N ALA A 78 -33.02 3.70 5.71
CA ALA A 78 -32.22 4.93 5.55
C ALA A 78 -31.05 5.06 6.56
N ASN A 79 -31.00 4.17 7.54
CA ASN A 79 -30.16 4.33 8.72
C ASN A 79 -28.68 4.02 8.49
N ASN A 80 -28.31 3.22 7.49
CA ASN A 80 -26.89 2.82 7.32
C ASN A 80 -26.02 3.96 6.80
N LEU A 81 -26.51 4.76 5.86
CA LEU A 81 -25.80 5.93 5.34
C LEU A 81 -25.74 7.06 6.39
N PHE A 82 -26.81 7.24 7.14
CA PHE A 82 -26.88 8.26 8.20
C PHE A 82 -25.97 7.89 9.40
N GLN A 83 -25.93 6.62 9.79
CA GLN A 83 -25.02 6.13 10.84
C GLN A 83 -23.56 6.23 10.41
N GLN A 84 -23.25 5.95 9.16
CA GLN A 84 -21.90 6.05 8.64
C GLN A 84 -21.44 7.53 8.56
N GLN A 85 -22.34 8.43 8.20
CA GLN A 85 -22.09 9.87 8.22
C GLN A 85 -21.95 10.44 9.64
N GLN A 86 -22.73 9.95 10.60
CA GLN A 86 -22.62 10.35 12.01
C GLN A 86 -21.33 9.84 12.66
N ARG A 87 -20.86 8.64 12.31
CA ARG A 87 -19.55 8.13 12.78
C ARG A 87 -18.38 8.99 12.30
N ALA A 88 -18.50 9.58 11.12
CA ALA A 88 -17.50 10.49 10.56
C ALA A 88 -17.51 11.89 11.22
N MET A 89 -18.58 12.28 11.91
CA MET A 89 -18.73 13.63 12.50
C MET A 89 -17.94 13.82 13.80
N PHE A 90 -17.60 12.76 14.51
CA PHE A 90 -16.91 12.87 15.82
C PHE A 90 -15.55 12.18 15.78
N THR A 91 -14.69 12.67 14.90
CA THR A 91 -13.29 12.27 14.89
C THR A 91 -12.45 13.43 15.41
N TYR A 92 -11.57 13.11 16.35
CA TYR A 92 -10.60 14.05 16.91
C TYR A 92 -9.27 13.85 16.21
N ARG A 93 -8.58 14.93 15.89
CA ARG A 93 -7.27 14.85 15.25
C ARG A 93 -6.19 15.03 16.30
N VAL A 94 -5.13 14.24 16.21
CA VAL A 94 -3.89 14.51 16.92
C VAL A 94 -3.21 15.69 16.22
N GLU A 95 -3.08 16.81 16.92
CA GLU A 95 -2.45 18.02 16.37
C GLU A 95 -0.92 17.84 16.25
N LEU A 96 -0.26 18.79 15.58
CA LEU A 96 1.19 18.70 15.34
C LEU A 96 2.01 18.76 16.63
N ASP A 97 1.49 19.38 17.67
CA ASP A 97 2.10 19.42 18.99
C ASP A 97 1.87 18.14 19.82
N GLY A 98 1.11 17.18 19.26
CA GLY A 98 0.80 15.90 19.88
C GLY A 98 -0.43 15.91 20.78
N THR A 99 -1.14 17.04 20.87
CA THR A 99 -2.36 17.15 21.67
C THR A 99 -3.61 16.78 20.88
N VAL A 100 -4.65 16.37 21.58
CA VAL A 100 -5.98 16.16 21.04
C VAL A 100 -6.95 17.03 21.83
N GLU A 101 -7.73 17.86 21.14
CA GLU A 101 -8.76 18.70 21.76
C GLU A 101 -10.00 17.85 22.00
N LEU A 102 -10.29 17.58 23.26
CA LEU A 102 -11.44 16.79 23.69
C LEU A 102 -12.50 17.67 24.34
N PRO A 103 -13.80 17.42 24.11
CA PRO A 103 -14.87 18.13 24.79
C PRO A 103 -14.71 18.09 26.31
N GLU A 104 -15.10 19.18 27.01
CA GLU A 104 -15.10 19.33 28.48
C GLU A 104 -13.72 19.37 29.15
N VAL A 105 -12.77 18.50 28.69
CA VAL A 105 -11.43 18.40 29.29
C VAL A 105 -10.35 19.19 28.56
N GLY A 106 -10.63 19.66 27.32
CA GLY A 106 -9.70 20.45 26.54
C GLY A 106 -8.56 19.63 25.93
N ALA A 107 -7.37 20.23 25.82
CA ALA A 107 -6.22 19.64 25.14
C ALA A 107 -5.54 18.56 26.01
N VAL A 108 -5.44 17.34 25.50
CA VAL A 108 -4.78 16.19 26.13
C VAL A 108 -3.63 15.69 25.25
N MET A 109 -2.43 15.60 25.79
CA MET A 109 -1.24 15.08 25.08
C MET A 109 -1.38 13.56 24.89
N LEU A 110 -1.54 13.09 23.65
CA LEU A 110 -1.70 11.67 23.32
C LEU A 110 -0.63 11.13 22.38
N ALA A 111 0.10 11.98 21.65
CA ALA A 111 1.16 11.51 20.76
C ALA A 111 2.25 10.75 21.52
N GLY A 112 2.75 9.66 20.91
CA GLY A 112 3.76 8.78 21.49
C GLY A 112 3.22 7.72 22.46
N LEU A 113 1.93 7.78 22.81
CA LEU A 113 1.27 6.77 23.65
C LEU A 113 0.71 5.64 22.78
N THR A 114 0.66 4.44 23.31
CA THR A 114 -0.15 3.35 22.76
C THR A 114 -1.63 3.64 22.95
N LEU A 115 -2.51 2.92 22.25
CA LEU A 115 -3.96 3.12 22.41
C LEU A 115 -4.42 2.88 23.84
N ASP A 116 -3.93 1.81 24.48
CA ASP A 116 -4.27 1.49 25.88
C ASP A 116 -3.79 2.56 26.87
N GLU A 117 -2.64 3.17 26.64
CA GLU A 117 -2.12 4.26 27.46
C GLU A 117 -2.91 5.55 27.23
N ALA A 118 -3.29 5.82 25.97
CA ALA A 118 -4.11 6.96 25.61
C ALA A 118 -5.52 6.85 26.20
N GLU A 119 -6.14 5.67 26.17
CA GLU A 119 -7.44 5.40 26.78
C GLU A 119 -7.39 5.69 28.28
N ARG A 120 -6.42 5.12 29.00
CA ARG A 120 -6.25 5.38 30.44
C ARG A 120 -6.03 6.86 30.76
N LYS A 121 -5.29 7.56 29.90
CA LYS A 121 -5.06 9.00 30.11
C LYS A 121 -6.31 9.82 29.86
N ILE A 122 -7.12 9.44 28.87
CA ILE A 122 -8.42 10.06 28.63
C ILE A 122 -9.38 9.78 29.80
N GLU A 123 -9.46 8.55 30.29
CA GLU A 123 -10.26 8.17 31.44
C GLU A 123 -9.90 9.05 32.67
N ALA A 124 -8.60 9.15 32.98
CA ALA A 124 -8.14 10.01 34.09
C ALA A 124 -8.50 11.49 33.87
N ALA A 125 -8.48 12.00 32.66
CA ALA A 125 -8.87 13.38 32.37
C ALA A 125 -10.37 13.63 32.59
N TYR A 126 -11.21 12.61 32.36
CA TYR A 126 -12.66 12.71 32.55
C TYR A 126 -13.17 12.34 33.96
N GLU A 127 -12.31 11.87 34.86
CA GLU A 127 -12.70 11.55 36.27
C GLU A 127 -13.30 12.72 37.04
N SER A 128 -12.95 13.97 36.69
CA SER A 128 -13.53 15.17 37.32
C SER A 128 -14.97 15.41 36.91
N GLU A 129 -15.37 14.97 35.73
CA GLU A 129 -16.67 15.25 35.13
C GLU A 129 -17.63 14.04 35.22
N TYR A 130 -17.10 12.81 35.21
CA TYR A 130 -17.88 11.59 35.16
C TYR A 130 -17.44 10.56 36.17
N VAL A 131 -18.39 9.77 36.69
CA VAL A 131 -18.13 8.68 37.63
C VAL A 131 -17.75 7.41 36.83
N ASP A 132 -16.63 6.80 37.17
CA ASP A 132 -16.09 5.60 36.51
C ASP A 132 -16.09 5.74 34.96
N PRO A 133 -15.41 6.74 34.39
CA PRO A 133 -15.34 6.90 32.96
C PRO A 133 -14.57 5.74 32.35
N TYR A 134 -15.04 5.26 31.20
CA TYR A 134 -14.38 4.23 30.40
C TYR A 134 -14.29 4.70 28.97
N ALA A 135 -13.09 4.76 28.42
CA ALA A 135 -12.82 5.23 27.08
C ALA A 135 -12.45 4.08 26.15
N LEU A 136 -13.03 4.08 24.94
CA LEU A 136 -12.58 3.25 23.83
C LEU A 136 -12.09 4.17 22.72
N LEU A 137 -10.87 3.96 22.29
CA LEU A 137 -10.20 4.77 21.27
C LEU A 137 -9.89 3.92 20.04
N GLN A 138 -10.21 4.44 18.87
CA GLN A 138 -9.88 3.80 17.60
C GLN A 138 -9.25 4.82 16.63
N VAL A 139 -8.15 4.46 16.02
CA VAL A 139 -7.59 5.26 14.91
C VAL A 139 -8.33 4.87 13.63
N VAL A 140 -8.93 5.87 12.95
CA VAL A 140 -9.81 5.64 11.80
C VAL A 140 -9.19 5.98 10.45
N ASN A 141 -8.00 6.59 10.42
CA ASN A 141 -7.29 6.94 9.22
C ASN A 141 -6.07 6.06 8.93
N ASN A 142 -5.90 4.98 9.68
CA ASN A 142 -4.83 4.02 9.43
C ASN A 142 -4.99 3.39 8.06
N ARG A 143 -3.95 3.50 7.26
CA ARG A 143 -3.91 2.97 5.90
C ARG A 143 -2.52 2.47 5.56
N VAL A 144 -2.46 1.49 4.66
CA VAL A 144 -1.22 1.01 4.04
C VAL A 144 -1.32 1.16 2.53
N LEU A 145 -0.18 1.39 1.89
CA LEU A 145 -0.08 1.44 0.45
C LEU A 145 0.44 0.10 -0.06
N VAL A 146 -0.27 -0.50 -1.00
CA VAL A 146 0.14 -1.78 -1.60
C VAL A 146 0.39 -1.58 -3.09
N PHE A 147 1.59 -1.91 -3.52
CA PHE A 147 2.01 -1.97 -4.93
C PHE A 147 2.12 -3.45 -5.33
N PRO A 148 1.11 -4.03 -6.00
CA PRO A 148 0.98 -5.47 -6.15
C PRO A 148 1.87 -6.09 -7.27
N GLY A 149 2.86 -5.34 -7.77
CA GLY A 149 3.82 -5.84 -8.75
C GLY A 149 3.42 -5.58 -10.21
N GLU A 150 2.57 -4.59 -10.45
CA GLU A 150 2.26 -4.12 -11.79
C GLU A 150 2.46 -2.61 -11.87
N ALA A 151 3.15 -2.14 -12.93
CA ALA A 151 3.45 -0.72 -13.08
C ALA A 151 2.17 0.12 -13.16
N GLY A 152 2.14 1.24 -12.42
CA GLY A 152 1.00 2.14 -12.39
C GLY A 152 -0.19 1.68 -11.54
N GLN A 153 -0.11 0.53 -10.88
CA GLN A 153 -1.14 0.06 -9.96
C GLN A 153 -0.68 0.20 -8.52
N ALA A 154 -1.45 0.93 -7.75
CA ALA A 154 -1.32 1.03 -6.31
C ALA A 154 -2.71 1.00 -5.68
N THR A 155 -2.84 0.36 -4.53
CA THR A 155 -4.09 0.30 -3.77
C THR A 155 -3.83 0.82 -2.37
N VAL A 156 -4.70 1.70 -1.90
CA VAL A 156 -4.70 2.17 -0.51
C VAL A 156 -5.66 1.29 0.28
N ILE A 157 -5.15 0.57 1.25
CA ILE A 157 -5.94 -0.29 2.14
C ILE A 157 -6.14 0.43 3.46
N THR A 158 -7.38 0.65 3.87
CA THR A 158 -7.71 1.15 5.20
C THR A 158 -7.68 0.00 6.20
N LEU A 159 -6.89 0.14 7.25
CA LEU A 159 -6.79 -0.86 8.30
C LEU A 159 -8.01 -0.78 9.22
N GLN A 160 -8.85 -1.79 9.17
CA GLN A 160 -10.02 -1.91 10.06
C GLN A 160 -9.65 -2.55 11.40
N ASN A 161 -8.58 -3.34 11.41
CA ASN A 161 -8.08 -4.06 12.58
C ASN A 161 -6.61 -3.75 12.78
N GLN A 162 -6.18 -3.68 14.04
CA GLN A 162 -4.77 -3.47 14.40
C GLN A 162 -3.88 -4.68 14.09
N ASN A 163 -4.47 -5.84 13.89
CA ASN A 163 -3.77 -7.10 13.65
C ASN A 163 -3.74 -7.51 12.16
N THR A 164 -3.98 -6.55 11.25
CA THR A 164 -3.90 -6.83 9.81
C THR A 164 -2.48 -7.20 9.44
N THR A 165 -2.30 -8.33 8.77
CA THR A 165 -0.99 -8.83 8.35
C THR A 165 -0.64 -8.41 6.93
N VAL A 166 0.65 -8.53 6.57
CA VAL A 166 1.11 -8.25 5.19
C VAL A 166 0.35 -9.09 4.16
N ILE A 167 0.11 -10.39 4.46
CA ILE A 167 -0.61 -11.26 3.54
C ILE A 167 -2.08 -10.87 3.40
N GLU A 168 -2.72 -10.41 4.47
CA GLU A 168 -4.10 -9.91 4.42
C GLU A 168 -4.19 -8.61 3.63
N ALA A 169 -3.26 -7.69 3.83
CA ALA A 169 -3.20 -6.45 3.05
C ALA A 169 -2.97 -6.73 1.56
N LEU A 170 -2.06 -7.67 1.22
CA LEU A 170 -1.88 -8.12 -0.16
C LEU A 170 -3.16 -8.75 -0.72
N ALA A 171 -3.86 -9.59 0.05
CA ALA A 171 -5.11 -10.20 -0.37
C ALA A 171 -6.21 -9.16 -0.62
N GLN A 172 -6.34 -8.15 0.24
CA GLN A 172 -7.27 -7.04 0.05
C GLN A 172 -6.93 -6.20 -1.19
N ALA A 173 -5.64 -6.07 -1.54
CA ALA A 173 -5.19 -5.42 -2.78
C ALA A 173 -5.44 -6.25 -4.04
N GLY A 174 -6.00 -7.47 -3.90
CA GLY A 174 -6.25 -8.41 -5.00
C GLY A 174 -5.10 -9.37 -5.28
N GLY A 175 -4.20 -9.56 -4.31
CA GLY A 175 -3.05 -10.46 -4.39
C GLY A 175 -1.88 -9.92 -5.20
N ILE A 176 -0.83 -10.72 -5.32
CA ILE A 176 0.31 -10.40 -6.17
C ILE A 176 -0.10 -10.52 -7.63
N ARG A 177 0.12 -9.48 -8.41
CA ARG A 177 -0.23 -9.46 -9.83
C ARG A 177 0.66 -10.40 -10.64
N GLN A 178 0.23 -10.73 -11.87
CA GLN A 178 0.92 -11.69 -12.75
C GLN A 178 2.40 -11.35 -12.99
N ARG A 179 2.76 -10.07 -12.95
CA ARG A 179 4.15 -9.59 -13.14
C ARG A 179 4.91 -9.44 -11.81
N GLY A 180 4.22 -9.58 -10.67
CA GLY A 180 4.83 -9.44 -9.35
C GLY A 180 5.73 -10.62 -8.99
N ARG A 181 6.87 -10.31 -8.41
CA ARG A 181 7.83 -11.29 -7.91
C ARG A 181 7.55 -11.60 -6.45
N SER A 182 6.95 -12.75 -6.18
CA SER A 182 6.69 -13.20 -4.80
C SER A 182 7.95 -13.38 -3.94
N LYS A 183 9.12 -13.54 -4.59
CA LYS A 183 10.43 -13.60 -3.91
C LYS A 183 10.98 -12.25 -3.47
N GLN A 184 10.45 -11.16 -3.99
CA GLN A 184 11.01 -9.82 -3.82
C GLN A 184 9.91 -8.85 -3.39
N ILE A 185 9.43 -9.05 -2.17
CA ILE A 185 8.47 -8.17 -1.52
C ILE A 185 9.21 -7.35 -0.47
N LYS A 186 8.95 -6.06 -0.43
CA LYS A 186 9.50 -5.14 0.53
C LYS A 186 8.39 -4.55 1.36
N LEU A 187 8.53 -4.60 2.67
CA LEU A 187 7.77 -3.79 3.60
C LEU A 187 8.63 -2.60 3.99
N ILE A 188 8.18 -1.40 3.67
CA ILE A 188 8.88 -0.15 3.99
C ILE A 188 8.07 0.53 5.09
N ARG A 189 8.70 0.75 6.23
CA ARG A 189 8.13 1.37 7.43
C ARG A 189 8.90 2.62 7.78
N GLN A 190 8.22 3.72 7.93
CA GLN A 190 8.82 4.95 8.42
C GLN A 190 8.88 4.94 9.95
N ARG A 191 10.08 5.14 10.50
CA ARG A 191 10.29 5.28 11.95
C ARG A 191 11.02 6.60 12.23
N GLY A 192 10.26 7.61 12.63
CA GLY A 192 10.81 8.97 12.74
C GLY A 192 11.29 9.49 11.38
N GLU A 193 12.57 9.79 11.26
CA GLU A 193 13.19 10.25 9.99
C GLU A 193 13.79 9.12 9.15
N GLU A 194 13.84 7.90 9.67
CA GLU A 194 14.42 6.73 9.00
C GLU A 194 13.35 5.87 8.32
N ASN A 195 13.72 5.25 7.20
CA ASN A 195 12.90 4.24 6.54
C ASN A 195 13.54 2.87 6.74
N LEU A 196 12.87 2.02 7.49
CA LEU A 196 13.24 0.61 7.66
C LEU A 196 12.70 -0.19 6.48
N VAL A 197 13.53 -1.02 5.86
CA VAL A 197 13.15 -1.81 4.69
C VAL A 197 13.34 -3.29 4.99
N TYR A 198 12.23 -4.01 5.09
CA TYR A 198 12.21 -5.45 5.34
C TYR A 198 11.99 -6.19 4.02
N HIS A 199 12.80 -7.21 3.78
CA HIS A 199 12.66 -8.07 2.61
C HIS A 199 11.93 -9.37 2.97
N MET A 200 10.99 -9.78 2.12
CA MET A 200 10.17 -10.98 2.30
C MET A 200 10.17 -11.84 1.03
N ASP A 201 10.38 -13.14 1.19
CA ASP A 201 10.19 -14.12 0.12
C ASP A 201 8.91 -14.93 0.40
N LEU A 202 7.83 -14.60 -0.31
CA LEU A 202 6.55 -15.31 -0.20
C LEU A 202 6.37 -16.38 -1.29
N SER A 203 7.44 -16.83 -1.93
CA SER A 203 7.37 -17.89 -2.95
C SER A 203 7.34 -19.29 -2.36
N THR A 204 7.68 -19.43 -1.09
CA THR A 204 7.72 -20.69 -0.36
C THR A 204 6.83 -20.64 0.88
N VAL A 205 6.48 -21.82 1.42
CA VAL A 205 5.69 -21.92 2.66
C VAL A 205 6.46 -21.34 3.86
N ASP A 206 7.79 -21.44 3.85
CA ASP A 206 8.64 -20.88 4.91
C ASP A 206 8.54 -19.36 5.02
N GLY A 207 8.26 -18.69 3.89
CA GLY A 207 7.98 -17.24 3.85
C GLY A 207 6.69 -16.82 4.54
N LEU A 208 5.82 -17.77 4.91
CA LEU A 208 4.54 -17.48 5.55
C LEU A 208 4.73 -16.82 6.94
N GLU A 209 5.81 -17.10 7.63
CA GLU A 209 6.13 -16.45 8.90
C GLU A 209 6.34 -14.94 8.70
N ALA A 210 7.14 -14.56 7.70
CA ALA A 210 7.32 -13.16 7.33
C ALA A 210 6.00 -12.51 6.86
N ALA A 211 5.16 -13.25 6.14
CA ALA A 211 3.85 -12.77 5.67
C ALA A 211 2.85 -12.46 6.80
N ARG A 212 3.04 -13.04 7.99
CA ARG A 212 2.23 -12.78 9.19
C ARG A 212 2.64 -11.53 9.95
N THR A 213 3.69 -10.83 9.51
CA THR A 213 4.06 -9.54 10.09
C THR A 213 2.87 -8.59 10.05
N ILE A 214 2.56 -7.97 11.20
CA ILE A 214 1.49 -6.99 11.34
C ILE A 214 1.92 -5.69 10.66
N VAL A 215 1.08 -5.17 9.78
CA VAL A 215 1.30 -3.88 9.14
C VAL A 215 0.90 -2.73 10.06
N GLN A 216 1.62 -1.62 9.96
CA GLN A 216 1.36 -0.40 10.69
C GLN A 216 0.83 0.69 9.76
N ALA A 217 0.26 1.76 10.35
CA ALA A 217 -0.17 2.92 9.58
C ALA A 217 0.97 3.48 8.74
N ASN A 218 0.65 3.83 7.51
CA ASN A 218 1.57 4.38 6.50
C ASN A 218 2.67 3.41 6.02
N ASP A 219 2.63 2.13 6.37
CA ASP A 219 3.49 1.14 5.75
C ASP A 219 3.25 1.07 4.24
N ILE A 220 4.33 0.77 3.51
CA ILE A 220 4.29 0.54 2.07
C ILE A 220 4.69 -0.91 1.82
N ILE A 221 3.78 -1.68 1.22
CA ILE A 221 4.05 -3.03 0.74
C ILE A 221 4.34 -2.94 -0.75
N TYR A 222 5.57 -3.19 -1.14
CA TYR A 222 6.01 -3.10 -2.51
C TYR A 222 6.41 -4.49 -3.03
N VAL A 223 5.66 -4.98 -4.01
CA VAL A 223 6.00 -6.19 -4.76
C VAL A 223 6.79 -5.77 -5.99
N GLU A 224 8.02 -6.25 -6.12
CA GLU A 224 8.85 -5.93 -7.29
C GLU A 224 8.24 -6.55 -8.56
N SER A 225 8.16 -5.76 -9.61
CA SER A 225 7.65 -6.24 -10.90
C SER A 225 8.76 -6.87 -11.74
N ASN A 226 8.41 -7.92 -12.48
CA ASN A 226 9.30 -8.51 -13.46
C ASN A 226 9.22 -7.71 -14.78
N PRO A 227 10.28 -7.05 -15.24
CA PRO A 227 10.27 -6.35 -16.50
C PRO A 227 10.08 -7.36 -17.65
N GLN A 228 9.04 -7.19 -18.46
CA GLN A 228 8.82 -8.02 -19.64
C GLN A 228 9.67 -7.51 -20.83
N VAL A 229 10.98 -7.58 -20.69
CA VAL A 229 11.94 -7.15 -21.69
C VAL A 229 11.62 -7.75 -23.08
N VAL A 230 11.30 -9.03 -23.12
CA VAL A 230 11.07 -9.75 -24.39
C VAL A 230 9.80 -9.27 -25.10
N ARG A 231 8.72 -8.96 -24.36
CA ARG A 231 7.46 -8.51 -24.98
C ARG A 231 7.54 -7.07 -25.48
N GLU A 232 8.19 -6.21 -24.73
CA GLU A 232 8.39 -4.80 -25.12
C GLU A 232 9.30 -4.72 -26.35
N VAL A 233 10.41 -5.47 -26.34
CA VAL A 233 11.31 -5.56 -27.50
C VAL A 233 10.60 -6.15 -28.72
N LEU A 234 9.80 -7.20 -28.57
CA LEU A 234 9.05 -7.78 -29.69
C LEU A 234 7.96 -6.83 -30.21
N ALA A 235 7.32 -6.05 -29.35
CA ALA A 235 6.34 -5.05 -29.76
C ALA A 235 6.97 -3.93 -30.59
N ASP A 236 8.16 -3.48 -30.20
CA ASP A 236 8.89 -2.42 -30.90
C ASP A 236 9.54 -2.90 -32.22
N VAL A 237 9.97 -4.15 -32.24
CA VAL A 237 10.64 -4.75 -33.46
C VAL A 237 9.62 -5.29 -34.45
N SER A 238 8.42 -5.69 -34.02
CA SER A 238 7.39 -6.28 -34.88
C SER A 238 7.04 -5.43 -36.11
N PRO A 239 6.83 -4.09 -36.02
CA PRO A 239 6.55 -3.27 -37.20
C PRO A 239 7.70 -3.24 -38.20
N VAL A 240 8.94 -3.22 -37.72
CA VAL A 240 10.15 -3.21 -38.57
C VAL A 240 10.31 -4.56 -39.28
N ALA A 241 10.09 -5.66 -38.56
CA ALA A 241 10.14 -7.00 -39.13
C ALA A 241 9.07 -7.19 -40.21
N GLN A 242 7.86 -6.66 -40.02
CA GLN A 242 6.80 -6.68 -41.03
C GLN A 242 7.17 -5.87 -42.27
N LEU A 243 7.77 -4.70 -42.14
CA LEU A 243 8.24 -3.91 -43.27
C LEU A 243 9.30 -4.68 -44.08
N VAL A 244 10.28 -5.29 -43.41
CA VAL A 244 11.33 -6.07 -44.05
C VAL A 244 10.74 -7.26 -44.81
N THR A 245 9.80 -7.99 -44.23
CA THR A 245 9.14 -9.13 -44.88
C THR A 245 8.30 -8.69 -46.07
N THR A 246 7.63 -7.53 -45.99
CA THR A 246 6.83 -6.97 -47.09
C THR A 246 7.73 -6.56 -48.24
N PHE A 247 8.84 -5.88 -48.01
CA PHE A 247 9.78 -5.48 -49.05
C PHE A 247 10.46 -6.69 -49.69
N THR A 248 10.83 -7.70 -48.93
CA THR A 248 11.43 -8.93 -49.47
C THR A 248 10.44 -9.72 -50.33
N SER A 249 9.17 -9.79 -49.95
CA SER A 249 8.14 -10.46 -50.74
C SER A 249 7.86 -9.73 -52.06
N LEU A 250 7.76 -8.39 -52.01
CA LEU A 250 7.61 -7.55 -53.21
C LEU A 250 8.81 -7.70 -54.16
N TRP A 251 10.02 -7.70 -53.61
CA TRP A 251 11.24 -7.91 -54.41
C TRP A 251 11.28 -9.28 -55.09
N LEU A 252 10.94 -10.36 -54.37
CA LEU A 252 10.86 -11.70 -54.92
C LEU A 252 9.80 -11.80 -56.01
N THR A 253 8.63 -11.23 -55.82
CA THR A 253 7.54 -11.19 -56.80
C THR A 253 8.01 -10.45 -58.09
N TYR A 254 8.67 -9.30 -57.91
CA TYR A 254 9.23 -8.53 -59.02
C TYR A 254 10.27 -9.33 -59.82
N GLN A 255 11.17 -10.06 -59.15
CA GLN A 255 12.16 -10.91 -59.77
C GLN A 255 11.54 -12.09 -60.55
N VAL A 256 10.47 -12.69 -60.03
CA VAL A 256 9.76 -13.79 -60.71
C VAL A 256 9.08 -13.28 -61.97
N VAL A 257 8.46 -12.11 -61.96
CA VAL A 257 7.81 -11.51 -63.14
C VAL A 257 8.82 -11.17 -64.25
N LEU A 258 9.99 -10.60 -63.86
CA LEU A 258 11.04 -10.27 -64.83
C LEU A 258 11.74 -11.48 -65.46
N ASN A 259 11.72 -12.65 -64.81
CA ASN A 259 12.32 -13.86 -65.33
C ASN A 259 11.34 -14.72 -66.19
N GLN A 260 10.10 -14.28 -66.36
CA GLN A 260 9.09 -14.94 -67.17
C GLN A 260 9.00 -14.36 -68.63
N ASP A 261 9.66 -13.23 -68.88
CA ASP A 261 9.87 -12.66 -70.21
C ASP A 261 11.27 -13.02 -70.71
#